data_773c89b94c8336962efa8dacce4f86fa
#
_entry.id   773c89b94c8336962efa8dacce4f86fa
#
_cell.length_a   1.000
_cell.length_b   1.000
_cell.length_c   1.000
_cell.angle_alpha   90.00
_cell.angle_beta   90.00
_cell.angle_gamma   90.00
#
_symmetry.space_group_name_H-M   'P 1'
#
loop_
_entity.id
_entity.type
_entity.pdbx_description
1 polymer ?
#
loop_
_entity_poly.entity_id
_entity_poly.type
_entity_poly.pdbx_seq_one_letter_code
_entity_poly.pdbx_strand_id
1 'polypeptide(L)'
;LERNNILFGAAYYPEYMPYERLQEDIAMMQEAGMNTVRIAESTWSTLEPVEGKFDFSYVDKVLAAVEKAGMYAVIGTPTYAIPSWLEKKCPEVMVFNGYTRAKYGRRQIMDIVHPVFRQCAENVICRLLEHTAKNPCVIGFQIDNETKHYGTASPEVQAMFVEYLKEQFHTTERLNDVFGLRYWSNSIHDWSDFPDMAGCIHGGGARGFAKF
;
A
#
# COMPACT_ATOMS: atom_id res chain seq x y z
N LEU A 1 11.90 11.19 23.02
CA LEU A 1 12.21 9.81 23.47
C LEU A 1 13.56 9.82 24.17
N GLU A 2 13.59 9.43 25.44
CA GLU A 2 14.84 9.13 26.09
C GLU A 2 15.47 7.90 25.44
N ARG A 3 16.76 7.98 25.07
CA ARG A 3 17.49 6.95 24.32
C ARG A 3 17.51 5.55 24.95
N ASN A 4 17.04 5.40 26.17
CA ASN A 4 17.12 4.16 26.95
C ASN A 4 15.78 3.43 27.12
N ASN A 5 14.67 3.92 26.55
CA ASN A 5 13.39 3.26 26.68
C ASN A 5 13.15 2.28 25.51
N ILE A 6 12.99 1.01 25.86
CA ILE A 6 12.55 0.00 24.91
C ILE A 6 11.09 0.28 24.56
N LEU A 7 10.79 0.41 23.27
CA LEU A 7 9.41 0.48 22.79
C LEU A 7 8.84 -0.94 22.76
N PHE A 8 7.80 -1.18 23.54
CA PHE A 8 7.09 -2.44 23.62
C PHE A 8 5.60 -2.19 23.40
N GLY A 9 5.02 -2.84 22.38
CA GLY A 9 3.62 -2.60 22.04
C GLY A 9 3.12 -3.48 20.90
N ALA A 10 1.95 -3.11 20.37
CA ALA A 10 1.28 -3.86 19.32
C ALA A 10 0.60 -2.94 18.30
N ALA A 11 0.23 -3.52 17.16
CA ALA A 11 -0.78 -2.94 16.28
C ALA A 11 -2.12 -2.98 17.00
N TYR A 12 -2.84 -1.86 17.02
CA TYR A 12 -4.10 -1.71 17.72
C TYR A 12 -5.17 -1.21 16.75
N TYR A 13 -6.28 -1.94 16.70
CA TYR A 13 -7.38 -1.73 15.76
C TYR A 13 -8.70 -1.57 16.53
N PRO A 14 -8.92 -0.44 17.26
CA PRO A 14 -10.14 -0.22 18.02
C PRO A 14 -11.40 -0.23 17.13
N GLU A 15 -11.24 0.12 15.84
CA GLU A 15 -12.31 0.07 14.84
C GLU A 15 -12.80 -1.36 14.51
N TYR A 16 -12.03 -2.38 14.89
CA TYR A 16 -12.42 -3.78 14.68
C TYR A 16 -13.52 -4.23 15.67
N MET A 17 -13.62 -3.58 16.83
CA MET A 17 -14.57 -3.97 17.86
C MET A 17 -15.94 -3.34 17.62
N PRO A 18 -17.04 -4.10 17.73
CA PRO A 18 -18.40 -3.60 17.52
C PRO A 18 -18.91 -2.74 18.69
N TYR A 19 -18.15 -2.58 19.75
CA TYR A 19 -18.49 -1.83 20.96
C TYR A 19 -17.27 -1.10 21.51
N GLU A 20 -17.55 -0.09 22.32
CA GLU A 20 -16.50 0.76 22.89
C GLU A 20 -15.66 0.02 23.93
N ARG A 21 -14.38 -0.12 23.69
CA ARG A 21 -13.41 -0.77 24.57
C ARG A 21 -12.14 0.05 24.80
N LEU A 22 -11.99 1.20 24.15
CA LEU A 22 -10.73 1.93 24.10
C LEU A 22 -10.06 2.10 25.48
N GLN A 23 -10.84 2.50 26.50
CA GLN A 23 -10.29 2.72 27.83
C GLN A 23 -9.88 1.42 28.53
N GLU A 24 -10.65 0.35 28.33
CA GLU A 24 -10.33 -0.99 28.85
C GLU A 24 -9.07 -1.54 28.19
N ASP A 25 -9.00 -1.47 26.85
CA ASP A 25 -7.85 -1.96 26.09
C ASP A 25 -6.56 -1.22 26.45
N ILE A 26 -6.61 0.10 26.59
CA ILE A 26 -5.46 0.89 27.04
C ILE A 26 -5.01 0.49 28.45
N ALA A 27 -5.95 0.28 29.38
CA ALA A 27 -5.61 -0.18 30.72
C ALA A 27 -4.94 -1.56 30.72
N MET A 28 -5.46 -2.51 29.93
CA MET A 28 -4.87 -3.84 29.75
C MET A 28 -3.46 -3.77 29.15
N MET A 29 -3.23 -2.89 28.17
CA MET A 29 -1.91 -2.68 27.56
C MET A 29 -0.90 -2.14 28.60
N GLN A 30 -1.33 -1.17 29.42
CA GLN A 30 -0.50 -0.63 30.51
C GLN A 30 -0.16 -1.71 31.55
N GLU A 31 -1.13 -2.54 31.93
CA GLU A 31 -0.91 -3.66 32.88
C GLU A 31 0.09 -4.67 32.31
N ALA A 32 0.06 -4.91 30.99
CA ALA A 32 1.02 -5.75 30.29
C ALA A 32 2.40 -5.08 30.09
N GLY A 33 2.58 -3.84 30.53
CA GLY A 33 3.83 -3.08 30.38
C GLY A 33 4.05 -2.50 28.99
N MET A 34 3.02 -2.45 28.14
CA MET A 34 3.11 -1.82 26.82
C MET A 34 3.16 -0.29 26.96
N ASN A 35 3.97 0.33 26.13
CA ASN A 35 4.17 1.78 26.09
C ASN A 35 3.98 2.38 24.69
N THR A 36 3.66 1.57 23.69
CA THR A 36 3.54 2.02 22.30
C THR A 36 2.43 1.25 21.58
N VAL A 37 1.65 1.94 20.76
CA VAL A 37 0.67 1.34 19.85
C VAL A 37 0.88 1.84 18.42
N ARG A 38 0.53 1.01 17.44
CA ARG A 38 0.42 1.44 16.05
C ARG A 38 -1.05 1.43 15.66
N ILE A 39 -1.52 2.54 15.09
CA ILE A 39 -2.94 2.77 14.76
C ILE A 39 -3.11 3.29 13.32
N ALA A 40 -4.33 3.34 12.84
CA ALA A 40 -4.80 3.97 11.60
C ALA A 40 -4.48 3.27 10.28
N GLU A 41 -3.72 2.20 10.26
CA GLU A 41 -3.18 1.52 9.08
C GLU A 41 -4.20 1.19 7.97
N SER A 42 -5.42 0.85 8.29
CA SER A 42 -6.45 0.40 7.32
C SER A 42 -7.73 1.24 7.38
N THR A 43 -7.63 2.46 7.85
CA THR A 43 -8.79 3.27 8.20
C THR A 43 -9.21 4.30 7.15
N TRP A 44 -8.74 4.17 5.89
CA TRP A 44 -9.03 5.17 4.87
C TRP A 44 -10.52 5.51 4.73
N SER A 45 -11.41 4.52 4.71
CA SER A 45 -12.85 4.77 4.63
C SER A 45 -13.44 5.48 5.84
N THR A 46 -12.79 5.38 7.00
CA THR A 46 -13.15 6.12 8.22
C THR A 46 -12.65 7.56 8.18
N LEU A 47 -11.40 7.73 7.71
CA LEU A 47 -10.76 9.05 7.63
C LEU A 47 -11.28 9.91 6.47
N GLU A 48 -11.75 9.27 5.40
CA GLU A 48 -12.31 9.92 4.21
C GLU A 48 -13.55 9.14 3.73
N PRO A 49 -14.67 9.25 4.46
CA PRO A 49 -15.90 8.51 4.13
C PRO A 49 -16.51 8.90 2.78
N VAL A 50 -16.24 10.10 2.33
CA VAL A 50 -16.60 10.65 1.01
C VAL A 50 -15.38 11.38 0.48
N GLU A 51 -15.12 11.27 -0.82
CA GLU A 51 -14.00 11.94 -1.48
C GLU A 51 -13.86 13.41 -1.05
N GLY A 52 -12.69 13.78 -0.56
CA GLY A 52 -12.35 15.14 -0.11
C GLY A 52 -12.97 15.57 1.23
N LYS A 53 -13.74 14.70 1.90
CA LYS A 53 -14.32 14.99 3.21
C LYS A 53 -13.61 14.15 4.26
N PHE A 54 -12.76 14.82 5.05
CA PHE A 54 -11.95 14.16 6.06
C PHE A 54 -12.58 14.26 7.44
N ASP A 55 -12.52 13.14 8.20
CA ASP A 55 -12.93 13.04 9.60
C ASP A 55 -11.84 12.30 10.39
N PHE A 56 -11.12 13.04 11.23
CA PHE A 56 -10.05 12.50 12.07
C PHE A 56 -10.51 12.23 13.51
N SER A 57 -11.77 12.38 13.83
CA SER A 57 -12.33 12.20 15.19
C SER A 57 -11.97 10.85 15.81
N TYR A 58 -11.94 9.80 14.99
CA TYR A 58 -11.47 8.47 15.40
C TYR A 58 -10.00 8.49 15.88
N VAL A 59 -9.11 9.06 15.08
CA VAL A 59 -7.68 9.15 15.41
C VAL A 59 -7.47 10.02 16.64
N ASP A 60 -8.14 11.18 16.71
CA ASP A 60 -8.04 12.10 17.84
C ASP A 60 -8.47 11.43 19.15
N LYS A 61 -9.56 10.67 19.12
CA LYS A 61 -10.05 9.92 20.27
C LYS A 61 -9.02 8.90 20.78
N VAL A 62 -8.40 8.16 19.87
CA VAL A 62 -7.38 7.15 20.23
C VAL A 62 -6.13 7.83 20.74
N LEU A 63 -5.62 8.87 20.06
CA LEU A 63 -4.43 9.61 20.48
C LEU A 63 -4.61 10.27 21.84
N ALA A 64 -5.78 10.84 22.13
CA ALA A 64 -6.07 11.40 23.46
C ALA A 64 -6.02 10.33 24.58
N ALA A 65 -6.49 9.11 24.32
CA ALA A 65 -6.40 8.02 25.28
C ALA A 65 -4.95 7.52 25.48
N VAL A 66 -4.20 7.40 24.39
CA VAL A 66 -2.77 7.01 24.38
C VAL A 66 -1.94 8.04 25.15
N GLU A 67 -2.12 9.32 24.85
CA GLU A 67 -1.42 10.43 25.53
C GLU A 67 -1.71 10.45 27.02
N LYS A 68 -3.00 10.36 27.40
CA LYS A 68 -3.43 10.30 28.81
C LYS A 68 -2.81 9.13 29.55
N ALA A 69 -2.58 8.02 28.88
CA ALA A 69 -1.93 6.83 29.43
C ALA A 69 -0.40 6.96 29.50
N GLY A 70 0.21 8.04 29.02
CA GLY A 70 1.66 8.21 28.93
C GLY A 70 2.33 7.25 27.93
N MET A 71 1.56 6.75 26.97
CA MET A 71 2.03 5.85 25.92
C MET A 71 2.37 6.64 24.65
N TYR A 72 3.00 5.97 23.69
CA TYR A 72 3.35 6.50 22.38
C TYR A 72 2.50 5.88 21.28
N ALA A 73 2.36 6.60 20.17
CA ALA A 73 1.69 6.13 18.96
C ALA A 73 2.61 6.18 17.74
N VAL A 74 2.52 5.14 16.90
CA VAL A 74 2.97 5.13 15.52
C VAL A 74 1.73 5.19 14.63
N ILE A 75 1.70 6.13 13.70
CA ILE A 75 0.58 6.27 12.75
C ILE A 75 0.91 5.48 11.49
N GLY A 76 0.08 4.49 11.18
CA GLY A 76 0.15 3.78 9.89
C GLY A 76 -0.56 4.58 8.79
N THR A 77 0.03 4.64 7.59
CA THR A 77 -0.69 5.19 6.43
C THR A 77 -1.94 4.34 6.14
N PRO A 78 -3.08 4.96 5.83
CA PRO A 78 -4.36 4.24 5.82
C PRO A 78 -4.61 3.43 4.55
N THR A 79 -3.65 3.38 3.63
CA THR A 79 -3.81 2.93 2.25
C THR A 79 -3.72 1.41 2.04
N TYR A 80 -3.64 0.63 3.11
CA TYR A 80 -3.62 -0.83 3.07
C TYR A 80 -4.94 -1.44 2.53
N ALA A 81 -6.04 -0.69 2.65
CA ALA A 81 -7.33 -0.97 2.03
C ALA A 81 -7.92 0.33 1.49
N ILE A 82 -8.69 0.27 0.41
CA ILE A 82 -9.30 1.45 -0.22
C ILE A 82 -10.76 1.62 0.20
N PRO A 83 -11.28 2.86 0.22
CA PRO A 83 -12.70 3.11 0.45
C PRO A 83 -13.54 2.75 -0.79
N SER A 84 -14.81 2.42 -0.56
CA SER A 84 -15.73 2.02 -1.64
C SER A 84 -15.99 3.10 -2.68
N TRP A 85 -15.90 4.38 -2.28
CA TRP A 85 -16.09 5.49 -3.20
C TRP A 85 -14.98 5.55 -4.28
N LEU A 86 -13.75 5.13 -3.93
CA LEU A 86 -12.62 5.13 -4.86
C LEU A 86 -12.80 4.06 -5.95
N GLU A 87 -13.22 2.86 -5.59
CA GLU A 87 -13.55 1.81 -6.56
C GLU A 87 -14.72 2.24 -7.46
N LYS A 88 -15.76 2.85 -6.90
CA LYS A 88 -16.90 3.36 -7.70
C LYS A 88 -16.50 4.49 -8.64
N LYS A 89 -15.59 5.37 -8.22
CA LYS A 89 -15.08 6.46 -9.04
C LYS A 89 -14.22 5.95 -10.20
N CYS A 90 -13.38 4.97 -9.94
CA CYS A 90 -12.40 4.45 -10.90
C CYS A 90 -12.16 2.95 -10.61
N PRO A 91 -12.96 2.05 -11.21
CA PRO A 91 -12.77 0.60 -11.02
C PRO A 91 -11.39 0.10 -11.46
N GLU A 92 -10.69 0.85 -12.29
CA GLU A 92 -9.36 0.56 -12.80
C GLU A 92 -8.29 0.57 -11.69
N VAL A 93 -8.55 1.22 -10.56
CA VAL A 93 -7.64 1.17 -9.39
C VAL A 93 -7.55 -0.21 -8.74
N MET A 94 -8.45 -1.12 -9.11
CA MET A 94 -8.41 -2.49 -8.60
C MET A 94 -7.39 -3.33 -9.35
N VAL A 95 -6.65 -4.19 -8.66
CA VAL A 95 -5.68 -5.11 -9.26
C VAL A 95 -6.27 -5.82 -10.47
N PHE A 96 -5.55 -5.76 -11.58
CA PHE A 96 -5.81 -6.53 -12.78
C PHE A 96 -4.65 -7.52 -13.00
N ASN A 97 -4.95 -8.81 -13.03
CA ASN A 97 -3.95 -9.87 -13.16
C ASN A 97 -3.68 -10.30 -14.62
N GLY A 98 -4.14 -9.52 -15.59
CA GLY A 98 -4.06 -9.82 -17.01
C GLY A 98 -5.31 -10.52 -17.56
N TYR A 99 -6.15 -11.07 -16.72
CA TYR A 99 -7.39 -11.77 -17.13
C TYR A 99 -8.63 -11.22 -16.44
N THR A 100 -8.54 -10.97 -15.16
CA THR A 100 -9.66 -10.50 -14.35
C THR A 100 -9.23 -9.34 -13.46
N ARG A 101 -10.19 -8.47 -13.18
CA ARG A 101 -10.04 -7.40 -12.20
C ARG A 101 -10.55 -7.85 -10.84
N ALA A 102 -9.80 -7.53 -9.78
CA ALA A 102 -10.22 -7.80 -8.41
C ALA A 102 -11.51 -7.03 -8.08
N LYS A 103 -12.32 -7.60 -7.18
CA LYS A 103 -13.53 -6.94 -6.68
C LYS A 103 -13.26 -6.29 -5.33
N TYR A 104 -13.94 -5.16 -5.08
CA TYR A 104 -13.90 -4.45 -3.80
C TYR A 104 -14.20 -5.37 -2.61
N GLY A 105 -13.64 -5.04 -1.44
CA GLY A 105 -13.94 -5.68 -0.16
C GLY A 105 -12.78 -6.41 0.51
N ARG A 106 -11.62 -6.51 -0.17
CA ARG A 106 -10.39 -7.07 0.42
C ARG A 106 -9.36 -5.96 0.64
N ARG A 107 -8.39 -6.22 1.49
CA ARG A 107 -7.17 -5.44 1.62
C ARG A 107 -6.17 -5.80 0.53
N GLN A 108 -5.24 -4.91 0.20
CA GLN A 108 -4.14 -5.13 -0.77
C GLN A 108 -4.62 -5.63 -2.15
N ILE A 109 -5.66 -5.00 -2.68
CA ILE A 109 -6.25 -5.32 -3.99
C ILE A 109 -6.27 -4.13 -4.94
N MET A 110 -5.52 -3.11 -4.61
CA MET A 110 -5.37 -1.92 -5.43
C MET A 110 -4.14 -2.01 -6.32
N ASP A 111 -4.22 -1.42 -7.50
CA ASP A 111 -3.08 -1.16 -8.37
C ASP A 111 -2.33 0.08 -7.86
N ILE A 112 -1.24 -0.15 -7.15
CA ILE A 112 -0.47 0.90 -6.48
C ILE A 112 0.25 1.87 -7.43
N VAL A 113 0.32 1.54 -8.72
CA VAL A 113 0.91 2.43 -9.74
C VAL A 113 -0.13 3.24 -10.48
N HIS A 114 -1.42 2.89 -10.34
CA HIS A 114 -2.51 3.58 -11.02
C HIS A 114 -2.56 5.07 -10.63
N PRO A 115 -2.57 6.02 -11.59
CA PRO A 115 -2.46 7.45 -11.28
C PRO A 115 -3.54 7.97 -10.32
N VAL A 116 -4.79 7.52 -10.51
CA VAL A 116 -5.91 7.93 -9.64
C VAL A 116 -5.72 7.40 -8.22
N PHE A 117 -5.28 6.13 -8.07
CA PHE A 117 -4.97 5.60 -6.74
C PHE A 117 -3.89 6.43 -6.07
N ARG A 118 -2.77 6.68 -6.76
CA ARG A 118 -1.64 7.45 -6.21
C ARG A 118 -2.04 8.85 -5.77
N GLN A 119 -2.82 9.55 -6.59
CA GLN A 119 -3.29 10.89 -6.26
C GLN A 119 -4.20 10.90 -5.01
N CYS A 120 -5.14 9.96 -4.92
CA CYS A 120 -6.03 9.85 -3.77
C CYS A 120 -5.28 9.41 -2.51
N ALA A 121 -4.35 8.46 -2.64
CA ALA A 121 -3.51 7.98 -1.55
C ALA A 121 -2.62 9.10 -0.99
N GLU A 122 -1.95 9.85 -1.86
CA GLU A 122 -1.16 11.02 -1.47
C GLU A 122 -2.00 12.01 -0.68
N ASN A 123 -3.20 12.33 -1.15
CA ASN A 123 -4.08 13.29 -0.48
C ASN A 123 -4.45 12.84 0.95
N VAL A 124 -4.93 11.61 1.13
CA VAL A 124 -5.31 11.12 2.47
C VAL A 124 -4.10 11.00 3.39
N ILE A 125 -2.96 10.54 2.88
CA ILE A 125 -1.71 10.43 3.64
C ILE A 125 -1.27 11.82 4.11
N CYS A 126 -1.16 12.81 3.22
CA CYS A 126 -0.75 14.16 3.58
C CYS A 126 -1.68 14.76 4.64
N ARG A 127 -3.00 14.63 4.48
CA ARG A 127 -3.97 15.13 5.47
C ARG A 127 -3.82 14.47 6.83
N LEU A 128 -3.64 13.15 6.87
CA LEU A 128 -3.43 12.42 8.13
C LEU A 128 -2.11 12.86 8.81
N LEU A 129 -1.03 12.97 8.05
CA LEU A 129 0.26 13.40 8.58
C LEU A 129 0.22 14.84 9.09
N GLU A 130 -0.33 15.78 8.33
CA GLU A 130 -0.51 17.17 8.74
C GLU A 130 -1.30 17.27 10.06
N HIS A 131 -2.34 16.45 10.20
CA HIS A 131 -3.18 16.42 11.38
C HIS A 131 -2.48 15.88 12.61
N THR A 132 -1.68 14.82 12.45
CA THR A 132 -1.13 14.05 13.58
C THR A 132 0.33 14.39 13.94
N ALA A 133 1.11 14.97 13.04
CA ALA A 133 2.55 15.16 13.22
C ALA A 133 2.94 16.04 14.42
N LYS A 134 2.05 16.89 14.90
CA LYS A 134 2.30 17.78 16.06
C LYS A 134 1.81 17.20 17.39
N ASN A 135 1.16 16.04 17.37
CA ASN A 135 0.69 15.41 18.60
C ASN A 135 1.88 14.85 19.38
N PRO A 136 2.04 15.20 20.67
CA PRO A 136 3.24 14.86 21.44
C PRO A 136 3.44 13.36 21.66
N CYS A 137 2.38 12.54 21.61
CA CYS A 137 2.50 11.10 21.75
C CYS A 137 2.86 10.39 20.43
N VAL A 138 2.78 11.07 19.28
CA VAL A 138 3.15 10.49 17.99
C VAL A 138 4.66 10.51 17.80
N ILE A 139 5.27 9.33 17.73
CA ILE A 139 6.72 9.16 17.67
C ILE A 139 7.23 8.72 16.29
N GLY A 140 6.33 8.40 15.37
CA GLY A 140 6.71 7.96 14.02
C GLY A 140 5.52 7.60 13.15
N PHE A 141 5.84 7.32 11.89
CA PHE A 141 4.89 6.92 10.87
C PHE A 141 5.33 5.60 10.23
N GLN A 142 4.37 4.69 10.02
CA GLN A 142 4.58 3.51 9.21
C GLN A 142 4.11 3.82 7.78
N ILE A 143 5.02 3.73 6.82
CA ILE A 143 4.77 4.16 5.44
C ILE A 143 3.86 3.18 4.71
N ASP A 144 4.03 1.87 4.93
CA ASP A 144 3.24 0.81 4.31
C ASP A 144 3.22 -0.42 5.22
N ASN A 145 2.28 -1.34 4.98
CA ASN A 145 2.18 -2.60 5.70
C ASN A 145 2.26 -3.79 4.75
N GLU A 146 3.04 -4.81 5.13
CA GLU A 146 3.21 -6.05 4.37
C GLU A 146 3.48 -5.81 2.87
N THR A 147 4.40 -4.88 2.57
CA THR A 147 4.73 -4.45 1.20
C THR A 147 5.05 -5.65 0.30
N LYS A 148 4.35 -5.75 -0.82
CA LYS A 148 4.52 -6.80 -1.82
C LYS A 148 4.02 -6.34 -3.20
N HIS A 149 4.18 -7.18 -4.22
CA HIS A 149 3.83 -6.82 -5.61
C HIS A 149 2.32 -6.81 -5.93
N TYR A 150 1.43 -7.18 -5.05
CA TYR A 150 -0.04 -7.24 -5.21
C TYR A 150 -0.58 -8.07 -6.40
N GLY A 151 0.28 -8.56 -7.29
CA GLY A 151 -0.10 -9.38 -8.45
C GLY A 151 -0.77 -8.59 -9.59
N THR A 152 -0.55 -7.27 -9.67
CA THR A 152 -1.10 -6.48 -10.77
C THR A 152 -0.28 -6.63 -12.03
N ALA A 153 -0.97 -6.67 -13.19
CA ALA A 153 -0.43 -6.68 -14.54
C ALA A 153 -1.20 -5.68 -15.42
N SER A 154 -1.45 -4.50 -14.85
CA SER A 154 -2.16 -3.42 -15.56
C SER A 154 -1.35 -2.87 -16.74
N PRO A 155 -1.98 -2.14 -17.67
CA PRO A 155 -1.28 -1.44 -18.74
C PRO A 155 -0.19 -0.50 -18.21
N GLU A 156 -0.39 0.13 -17.06
CA GLU A 156 0.58 1.00 -16.40
C GLU A 156 1.82 0.20 -15.95
N VAL A 157 1.61 -0.95 -15.31
CA VAL A 157 2.71 -1.85 -14.91
C VAL A 157 3.46 -2.37 -16.13
N GLN A 158 2.73 -2.77 -17.18
CA GLN A 158 3.33 -3.21 -18.45
C GLN A 158 4.21 -2.11 -19.03
N ALA A 159 3.72 -0.88 -19.13
CA ALA A 159 4.48 0.24 -19.66
C ALA A 159 5.73 0.54 -18.82
N MET A 160 5.61 0.57 -17.50
CA MET A 160 6.75 0.75 -16.60
C MET A 160 7.80 -0.36 -16.76
N PHE A 161 7.35 -1.60 -16.93
CA PHE A 161 8.27 -2.72 -17.13
C PHE A 161 9.02 -2.62 -18.45
N VAL A 162 8.35 -2.23 -19.54
CA VAL A 162 9.01 -2.00 -20.84
C VAL A 162 10.05 -0.87 -20.74
N GLU A 163 9.73 0.25 -20.07
CA GLU A 163 10.70 1.33 -19.86
C GLU A 163 11.90 0.86 -19.02
N TYR A 164 11.66 0.08 -17.96
CA TYR A 164 12.73 -0.53 -17.17
C TYR A 164 13.65 -1.41 -18.06
N LEU A 165 13.07 -2.23 -18.93
CA LEU A 165 13.87 -3.06 -19.87
C LEU A 165 14.68 -2.21 -20.85
N LYS A 166 14.14 -1.11 -21.36
CA LYS A 166 14.87 -0.15 -22.19
C LYS A 166 16.08 0.43 -21.47
N GLU A 167 15.92 0.81 -20.22
CA GLU A 167 17.01 1.32 -19.39
C GLU A 167 18.10 0.25 -19.13
N GLN A 168 17.70 -1.01 -18.93
CA GLN A 168 18.64 -2.10 -18.64
C GLN A 168 19.37 -2.62 -19.88
N PHE A 169 18.70 -2.72 -21.01
CA PHE A 169 19.21 -3.40 -22.19
C PHE A 169 19.54 -2.47 -23.35
N HIS A 170 19.02 -1.25 -23.35
CA HIS A 170 19.24 -0.18 -24.32
C HIS A 170 18.72 -0.47 -25.73
N THR A 171 18.88 -1.71 -26.23
CA THR A 171 18.42 -2.12 -27.57
C THR A 171 17.64 -3.42 -27.52
N THR A 172 16.75 -3.61 -28.48
CA THR A 172 15.98 -4.86 -28.65
C THR A 172 16.88 -6.04 -29.00
N GLU A 173 17.96 -5.83 -29.76
CA GLU A 173 18.94 -6.86 -30.09
C GLU A 173 19.62 -7.41 -28.82
N ARG A 174 20.02 -6.51 -27.92
CA ARG A 174 20.62 -6.89 -26.64
C ARG A 174 19.65 -7.68 -25.78
N LEU A 175 18.39 -7.26 -25.69
CA LEU A 175 17.33 -7.98 -25.00
C LEU A 175 17.15 -9.38 -25.59
N ASN A 176 16.99 -9.48 -26.92
CA ASN A 176 16.82 -10.75 -27.65
C ASN A 176 17.95 -11.74 -27.35
N ASP A 177 19.18 -11.25 -27.35
CA ASP A 177 20.35 -12.09 -27.11
C ASP A 177 20.45 -12.59 -25.68
N VAL A 178 20.26 -11.70 -24.71
CA VAL A 178 20.34 -12.03 -23.27
C VAL A 178 19.27 -13.03 -22.85
N PHE A 179 18.04 -12.88 -23.36
CA PHE A 179 16.93 -13.76 -23.04
C PHE A 179 16.74 -14.94 -24.01
N GLY A 180 17.51 -15.00 -25.08
CA GLY A 180 17.40 -16.06 -26.08
C GLY A 180 16.08 -16.05 -26.82
N LEU A 181 15.54 -14.85 -27.11
CA LEU A 181 14.19 -14.69 -27.64
C LEU A 181 14.04 -15.19 -29.10
N ARG A 182 15.12 -15.56 -29.77
CA ARG A 182 15.04 -16.23 -31.08
C ARG A 182 14.31 -17.57 -31.01
N TYR A 183 14.26 -18.17 -29.80
CA TYR A 183 13.54 -19.41 -29.57
C TYR A 183 12.02 -19.17 -29.68
N TRP A 184 11.36 -19.98 -30.51
CA TRP A 184 9.94 -19.89 -30.83
C TRP A 184 9.48 -18.55 -31.38
N SER A 185 10.38 -17.86 -32.11
CA SER A 185 10.08 -16.58 -32.75
C SER A 185 9.63 -15.46 -31.80
N ASN A 186 10.15 -15.45 -30.58
CA ASN A 186 9.84 -14.42 -29.59
C ASN A 186 10.69 -13.14 -29.71
N SER A 187 11.65 -13.10 -30.69
CA SER A 187 12.46 -11.89 -30.91
C SER A 187 11.58 -10.70 -31.25
N ILE A 188 11.90 -9.56 -30.66
CA ILE A 188 11.28 -8.27 -30.99
C ILE A 188 12.26 -7.40 -31.76
N HIS A 189 11.74 -6.53 -32.61
CA HIS A 189 12.53 -5.59 -33.42
C HIS A 189 12.26 -4.14 -33.03
N ASP A 190 11.12 -3.89 -32.40
CA ASP A 190 10.75 -2.62 -31.80
C ASP A 190 10.24 -2.86 -30.38
N TRP A 191 10.41 -1.88 -29.48
CA TRP A 191 9.92 -2.01 -28.11
C TRP A 191 8.39 -2.09 -28.01
N SER A 192 7.67 -1.57 -29.01
CA SER A 192 6.20 -1.73 -29.11
C SER A 192 5.76 -3.16 -29.41
N ASP A 193 6.69 -4.02 -29.88
CA ASP A 193 6.43 -5.45 -30.12
C ASP A 193 6.53 -6.27 -28.81
N PHE A 194 6.94 -5.64 -27.71
CA PHE A 194 7.11 -6.36 -26.44
C PHE A 194 5.77 -6.95 -25.99
N PRO A 195 5.71 -8.29 -25.78
CA PRO A 195 4.44 -8.96 -25.50
C PRO A 195 3.89 -8.60 -24.13
N ASP A 196 2.57 -8.76 -23.97
CA ASP A 196 1.93 -8.63 -22.67
C ASP A 196 2.47 -9.70 -21.71
N MET A 197 3.03 -9.25 -20.57
CA MET A 197 3.61 -10.12 -19.56
C MET A 197 2.56 -11.00 -18.87
N ALA A 198 1.30 -10.58 -18.86
CA ALA A 198 0.23 -11.25 -18.13
C ALA A 198 -0.19 -12.62 -18.71
N GLY A 199 0.51 -13.16 -19.67
CA GLY A 199 0.19 -14.50 -20.14
C GLY A 199 0.75 -14.88 -21.49
N CYS A 200 1.56 -14.03 -22.10
CA CYS A 200 2.01 -14.20 -23.49
C CYS A 200 3.44 -14.73 -23.64
N ILE A 201 4.23 -14.77 -22.56
CA ILE A 201 5.64 -15.21 -22.64
C ILE A 201 5.78 -16.66 -22.18
N HIS A 202 6.40 -17.50 -23.02
CA HIS A 202 6.59 -18.92 -22.79
C HIS A 202 8.06 -19.30 -22.57
N GLY A 203 8.29 -20.45 -21.92
CA GLY A 203 9.59 -21.11 -21.84
C GLY A 203 10.68 -20.34 -21.13
N GLY A 204 11.87 -20.24 -21.75
CA GLY A 204 13.03 -19.58 -21.18
C GLY A 204 12.86 -18.08 -20.97
N GLY A 205 12.13 -17.41 -21.87
CA GLY A 205 11.81 -15.99 -21.76
C GLY A 205 11.03 -15.67 -20.49
N ALA A 206 9.97 -16.40 -20.20
CA ALA A 206 9.17 -16.21 -18.99
C ALA A 206 10.03 -16.33 -17.71
N ARG A 207 10.92 -17.30 -17.64
CA ARG A 207 11.85 -17.46 -16.51
C ARG A 207 12.90 -16.36 -16.41
N GLY A 208 13.36 -15.87 -17.55
CA GLY A 208 14.29 -14.74 -17.62
C GLY A 208 13.65 -13.47 -17.06
N PHE A 209 12.49 -13.12 -17.56
CA PHE A 209 11.76 -11.91 -17.15
C PHE A 209 11.27 -11.97 -15.70
N ALA A 210 11.02 -13.13 -15.15
CA ALA A 210 10.66 -13.29 -13.74
C ALA A 210 11.76 -12.84 -12.75
N LYS A 211 12.96 -12.50 -13.22
CA LYS A 211 14.02 -11.93 -12.38
C LYS A 211 13.93 -10.41 -12.23
N PHE A 212 13.14 -9.78 -13.05
CA PHE A 212 12.94 -8.34 -13.09
C PHE A 212 11.51 -7.99 -12.68
#